data_830a7d5ff8ca21c10983d1e58f2593f1
#
_entry.id   830a7d5ff8ca21c10983d1e58f2593f1
#
_cell.length_a   1.000
_cell.length_b   1.000
_cell.length_c   1.000
_cell.angle_alpha   90.00
_cell.angle_beta   90.00
_cell.angle_gamma   90.00
#
_symmetry.space_group_name_H-M   'P 1'
#
loop_
_entity.id
_entity.type
_entity.pdbx_description
1 polymer ?
#
loop_
_entity_poly.entity_id
_entity_poly.type
_entity_poly.pdbx_seq_one_letter_code
_entity_poly.pdbx_strand_id
1 'polypeptide(L)'
;AQNLRTAAFVNDMASPLAHIVKWPIALHAWPEEAVAATKSVIAQFVGAARLAAALGKSGNMSHAFVSLPEQLRASTRVDSLLTANILAKASNLFVIGRGPGYPVAQEIALKFKETCGIHAEAISSAELKHGPMELMDARTHALVLALAGPGEAELLECAAFLKGEGVQVQIAGTHISADIQLVPASHFVLHSACALATLYPLVDDVARLRQRNPDAPKRIQKVTHTL
;
A
#
# COMPACT_ATOMS: atom_id res chain seq x y z
N ALA A 1 -19.17 -11.69 30.82
CA ALA A 1 -18.70 -11.37 29.45
C ALA A 1 -19.69 -10.39 28.82
N GLN A 2 -19.24 -9.20 28.45
CA GLN A 2 -20.08 -8.24 27.74
C GLN A 2 -20.46 -8.86 26.38
N ASN A 3 -21.75 -8.79 26.05
CA ASN A 3 -22.32 -9.37 24.82
C ASN A 3 -21.99 -8.45 23.62
N LEU A 4 -20.67 -8.29 23.34
CA LEU A 4 -20.17 -7.43 22.28
C LEU A 4 -20.46 -8.06 20.91
N ARG A 5 -20.88 -7.22 19.97
CA ARG A 5 -21.02 -7.60 18.57
C ARG A 5 -19.66 -7.51 17.91
N THR A 6 -19.13 -8.65 17.44
CA THR A 6 -17.79 -8.72 16.84
C THR A 6 -17.86 -9.18 15.39
N ALA A 7 -17.05 -8.59 14.53
CA ALA A 7 -16.84 -9.03 13.15
C ALA A 7 -15.36 -9.07 12.85
N ALA A 8 -14.92 -9.97 11.95
CA ALA A 8 -13.55 -10.02 11.49
C ALA A 8 -13.50 -10.38 10.00
N PHE A 9 -12.59 -9.72 9.28
CA PHE A 9 -12.19 -10.16 7.96
C PHE A 9 -11.17 -11.29 8.11
N VAL A 10 -11.48 -12.45 7.54
CA VAL A 10 -10.62 -13.64 7.65
C VAL A 10 -10.42 -14.27 6.28
N ASN A 11 -9.21 -14.68 5.97
CA ASN A 11 -8.93 -15.39 4.71
C ASN A 11 -9.12 -16.90 4.84
N ASP A 12 -8.87 -17.43 6.06
CA ASP A 12 -9.11 -18.83 6.40
C ASP A 12 -10.29 -18.94 7.37
N MET A 13 -11.41 -19.47 6.88
CA MET A 13 -12.65 -19.66 7.66
C MET A 13 -12.53 -20.78 8.71
N ALA A 14 -11.47 -21.62 8.63
CA ALA A 14 -11.16 -22.61 9.66
C ALA A 14 -10.26 -22.05 10.78
N SER A 15 -9.86 -20.77 10.71
CA SER A 15 -8.98 -20.15 11.70
C SER A 15 -9.67 -19.98 13.05
N PRO A 16 -8.93 -20.00 14.16
CA PRO A 16 -9.49 -19.73 15.51
C PRO A 16 -10.27 -18.41 15.57
N LEU A 17 -9.80 -17.36 14.87
CA LEU A 17 -10.46 -16.07 14.83
C LEU A 17 -11.87 -16.17 14.21
N ALA A 18 -12.02 -16.94 13.13
CA ALA A 18 -13.32 -17.14 12.49
C ALA A 18 -14.35 -17.80 13.44
N HIS A 19 -13.89 -18.67 14.32
CA HIS A 19 -14.77 -19.39 15.26
C HIS A 19 -15.20 -18.56 16.48
N ILE A 20 -14.42 -17.54 16.86
CA ILE A 20 -14.72 -16.75 18.07
C ILE A 20 -15.50 -15.47 17.81
N VAL A 21 -15.51 -14.96 16.57
CA VAL A 21 -16.28 -13.76 16.23
C VAL A 21 -17.71 -14.11 15.86
N LYS A 22 -18.62 -13.17 16.09
CA LYS A 22 -20.04 -13.37 15.74
C LYS A 22 -20.27 -13.36 14.22
N TRP A 23 -19.52 -12.52 13.49
CA TRP A 23 -19.61 -12.38 12.04
C TRP A 23 -18.23 -12.49 11.39
N PRO A 24 -17.78 -13.71 11.04
CA PRO A 24 -16.62 -13.86 10.19
C PRO A 24 -17.00 -13.49 8.75
N ILE A 25 -16.16 -12.64 8.13
CA ILE A 25 -16.32 -12.17 6.75
C ILE A 25 -15.17 -12.73 5.93
N ALA A 26 -15.48 -13.68 5.04
CA ALA A 26 -14.48 -14.32 4.20
C ALA A 26 -13.90 -13.33 3.17
N LEU A 27 -12.58 -13.25 3.08
CA LEU A 27 -11.88 -12.39 2.11
C LEU A 27 -11.81 -12.99 0.72
N HIS A 28 -11.85 -14.32 0.59
CA HIS A 28 -11.71 -15.05 -0.68
C HIS A 28 -10.43 -14.70 -1.47
N ALA A 29 -9.34 -14.36 -0.75
CA ALA A 29 -8.08 -13.95 -1.38
C ALA A 29 -7.19 -15.13 -1.79
N TRP A 30 -7.65 -16.38 -1.65
CA TRP A 30 -6.88 -17.60 -1.81
C TRP A 30 -5.68 -17.69 -0.85
N PRO A 31 -5.00 -18.82 -0.74
CA PRO A 31 -3.84 -18.96 0.14
C PRO A 31 -2.74 -17.95 -0.20
N GLU A 32 -2.16 -17.35 0.82
CA GLU A 32 -0.95 -16.54 0.71
C GLU A 32 0.26 -17.47 0.86
N GLU A 33 0.86 -17.87 -0.25
CA GLU A 33 1.97 -18.82 -0.25
C GLU A 33 3.30 -18.15 0.12
N ALA A 34 3.56 -16.95 -0.41
CA ALA A 34 4.72 -16.16 -0.07
C ALA A 34 4.70 -15.72 1.41
N VAL A 35 5.88 -15.47 1.99
CA VAL A 35 6.00 -14.98 3.37
C VAL A 35 5.29 -13.63 3.51
N ALA A 36 5.57 -12.68 2.63
CA ALA A 36 4.91 -11.38 2.59
C ALA A 36 3.50 -11.50 2.00
N ALA A 37 2.47 -11.21 2.78
CA ALA A 37 1.08 -11.19 2.30
C ALA A 37 0.83 -10.00 1.38
N THR A 38 -0.03 -10.16 0.38
CA THR A 38 -0.38 -9.15 -0.62
C THR A 38 -1.86 -9.16 -0.97
N LYS A 39 -2.38 -10.27 -1.48
CA LYS A 39 -3.77 -10.41 -1.96
C LYS A 39 -4.78 -10.19 -0.84
N SER A 40 -4.53 -10.77 0.33
CA SER A 40 -5.40 -10.63 1.50
C SER A 40 -5.45 -9.19 2.02
N VAL A 41 -4.37 -8.42 1.89
CA VAL A 41 -4.35 -7.00 2.25
C VAL A 41 -5.26 -6.19 1.32
N ILE A 42 -5.15 -6.38 -0.01
CA ILE A 42 -6.06 -5.74 -0.98
C ILE A 42 -7.51 -6.13 -0.68
N ALA A 43 -7.78 -7.42 -0.41
CA ALA A 43 -9.12 -7.90 -0.10
C ALA A 43 -9.67 -7.27 1.19
N GLN A 44 -8.82 -7.02 2.21
CA GLN A 44 -9.22 -6.31 3.43
C GLN A 44 -9.59 -4.85 3.15
N PHE A 45 -8.80 -4.13 2.35
CA PHE A 45 -9.14 -2.76 1.94
C PHE A 45 -10.49 -2.71 1.22
N VAL A 46 -10.72 -3.61 0.26
CA VAL A 46 -11.99 -3.70 -0.49
C VAL A 46 -13.14 -4.12 0.44
N GLY A 47 -12.91 -5.08 1.33
CA GLY A 47 -13.90 -5.54 2.31
C GLY A 47 -14.33 -4.43 3.26
N ALA A 48 -13.36 -3.68 3.81
CA ALA A 48 -13.61 -2.53 4.67
C ALA A 48 -14.39 -1.43 3.95
N ALA A 49 -14.01 -1.12 2.70
CA ALA A 49 -14.72 -0.14 1.86
C ALA A 49 -16.17 -0.59 1.58
N ARG A 50 -16.39 -1.88 1.28
CA ARG A 50 -17.75 -2.42 1.09
C ARG A 50 -18.60 -2.34 2.36
N LEU A 51 -18.01 -2.67 3.50
CA LEU A 51 -18.70 -2.56 4.79
C LEU A 51 -19.07 -1.10 5.09
N ALA A 52 -18.14 -0.17 4.89
CA ALA A 52 -18.38 1.26 5.06
C ALA A 52 -19.49 1.77 4.12
N ALA A 53 -19.49 1.36 2.84
CA ALA A 53 -20.53 1.69 1.87
C ALA A 53 -21.91 1.17 2.28
N ALA A 54 -21.97 -0.06 2.79
CA ALA A 54 -23.21 -0.68 3.25
C ALA A 54 -23.78 0.02 4.50
N LEU A 55 -22.93 0.36 5.47
CA LEU A 55 -23.34 1.07 6.68
C LEU A 55 -23.71 2.52 6.39
N GLY A 56 -22.97 3.19 5.51
CA GLY A 56 -23.21 4.58 5.10
C GLY A 56 -24.29 4.76 4.05
N LYS A 57 -24.85 3.67 3.50
CA LYS A 57 -25.84 3.67 2.41
C LYS A 57 -25.36 4.48 1.17
N SER A 58 -24.07 4.43 0.87
CA SER A 58 -23.46 5.17 -0.24
C SER A 58 -23.70 4.45 -1.56
N GLY A 59 -24.68 4.92 -2.35
CA GLY A 59 -24.97 4.38 -3.68
C GLY A 59 -23.82 4.53 -4.67
N ASN A 60 -23.15 5.68 -4.68
CA ASN A 60 -22.04 5.95 -5.59
C ASN A 60 -20.87 4.97 -5.38
N MET A 61 -20.55 4.65 -4.12
CA MET A 61 -19.52 3.67 -3.81
C MET A 61 -19.92 2.25 -4.24
N SER A 62 -21.20 1.88 -4.13
CA SER A 62 -21.69 0.57 -4.57
C SER A 62 -21.47 0.35 -6.07
N HIS A 63 -21.70 1.36 -6.91
CA HIS A 63 -21.42 1.28 -8.34
C HIS A 63 -19.92 1.16 -8.66
N ALA A 64 -19.05 1.80 -7.88
CA ALA A 64 -17.61 1.75 -8.08
C ALA A 64 -17.01 0.34 -7.93
N PHE A 65 -17.64 -0.55 -7.17
CA PHE A 65 -17.17 -1.93 -7.03
C PHE A 65 -17.36 -2.78 -8.29
N VAL A 66 -18.24 -2.37 -9.22
CA VAL A 66 -18.49 -3.13 -10.46
C VAL A 66 -17.28 -3.07 -11.39
N SER A 67 -16.64 -1.91 -11.51
CA SER A 67 -15.46 -1.70 -12.35
C SER A 67 -14.14 -2.06 -11.68
N LEU A 68 -14.13 -2.23 -10.36
CA LEU A 68 -12.91 -2.47 -9.59
C LEU A 68 -12.08 -3.69 -10.05
N PRO A 69 -12.66 -4.86 -10.41
CA PRO A 69 -11.86 -6.00 -10.88
C PRO A 69 -11.03 -5.69 -12.13
N GLU A 70 -11.58 -4.92 -13.07
CA GLU A 70 -10.85 -4.52 -14.28
C GLU A 70 -9.77 -3.49 -13.95
N GLN A 71 -10.07 -2.54 -13.09
CA GLN A 71 -9.09 -1.55 -12.60
C GLN A 71 -7.92 -2.23 -11.87
N LEU A 72 -8.18 -3.23 -11.04
CA LEU A 72 -7.12 -4.02 -10.39
C LEU A 72 -6.27 -4.78 -11.41
N ARG A 73 -6.87 -5.40 -12.43
CA ARG A 73 -6.11 -6.06 -13.51
C ARG A 73 -5.24 -5.07 -14.27
N ALA A 74 -5.77 -3.89 -14.60
CA ALA A 74 -5.00 -2.84 -15.25
C ALA A 74 -3.83 -2.38 -14.36
N SER A 75 -4.07 -2.24 -13.05
CA SER A 75 -3.06 -1.82 -12.07
C SER A 75 -1.86 -2.76 -12.02
N THR A 76 -2.06 -4.09 -12.13
CA THR A 76 -0.94 -5.05 -12.12
C THR A 76 -0.08 -5.02 -13.38
N ARG A 77 -0.47 -4.27 -14.41
CA ARG A 77 0.23 -4.16 -15.70
C ARG A 77 0.94 -2.84 -15.90
N VAL A 78 0.89 -1.97 -14.90
CA VAL A 78 1.58 -0.67 -14.96
C VAL A 78 3.08 -0.90 -14.97
N ASP A 79 3.76 -0.32 -15.94
CA ASP A 79 5.23 -0.35 -15.99
C ASP A 79 5.81 0.61 -14.94
N SER A 80 6.65 0.07 -14.08
CA SER A 80 7.35 0.81 -13.03
C SER A 80 8.86 0.51 -12.99
N LEU A 81 9.39 -0.13 -14.03
CA LEU A 81 10.78 -0.63 -14.06
C LEU A 81 11.82 0.50 -13.90
N LEU A 82 11.55 1.68 -14.47
CA LEU A 82 12.45 2.83 -14.31
C LEU A 82 12.56 3.24 -12.83
N THR A 83 11.42 3.38 -12.16
CA THR A 83 11.37 3.67 -10.72
C THR A 83 11.97 2.53 -9.90
N ALA A 84 11.74 1.28 -10.26
CA ALA A 84 12.36 0.14 -9.58
C ALA A 84 13.89 0.21 -9.61
N ASN A 85 14.49 0.56 -10.76
CA ASN A 85 15.95 0.73 -10.89
C ASN A 85 16.49 1.87 -10.01
N ILE A 86 15.74 2.93 -9.81
CA ILE A 86 16.12 4.03 -8.91
C ILE A 86 16.04 3.56 -7.45
N LEU A 87 14.90 3.00 -7.04
CA LEU A 87 14.68 2.56 -5.67
C LEU A 87 15.55 1.37 -5.27
N ALA A 88 15.99 0.54 -6.21
CA ALA A 88 16.92 -0.55 -5.92
C ALA A 88 18.27 -0.08 -5.37
N LYS A 89 18.65 1.19 -5.59
CA LYS A 89 19.87 1.80 -5.07
C LYS A 89 19.70 2.39 -3.66
N ALA A 90 18.45 2.51 -3.19
CA ALA A 90 18.14 3.11 -1.90
C ALA A 90 18.69 2.26 -0.74
N SER A 91 19.32 2.90 0.24
CA SER A 91 19.60 2.32 1.56
C SER A 91 18.51 2.65 2.57
N ASN A 92 17.91 3.84 2.44
CA ASN A 92 16.77 4.34 3.18
C ASN A 92 15.72 4.89 2.21
N LEU A 93 14.45 4.76 2.59
CA LEU A 93 13.32 5.15 1.78
C LEU A 93 12.19 5.67 2.68
N PHE A 94 11.70 6.88 2.41
CA PHE A 94 10.45 7.34 2.97
C PHE A 94 9.31 7.08 2.00
N VAL A 95 8.24 6.42 2.48
CA VAL A 95 7.00 6.25 1.71
C VAL A 95 5.98 7.23 2.28
N ILE A 96 5.65 8.25 1.50
CA ILE A 96 4.86 9.40 1.97
C ILE A 96 3.44 9.28 1.45
N GLY A 97 2.47 9.30 2.36
CA GLY A 97 1.05 9.25 2.04
C GLY A 97 0.22 10.22 2.86
N ARG A 98 -1.06 10.35 2.53
CA ARG A 98 -2.04 11.16 3.24
C ARG A 98 -3.42 10.51 3.18
N GLY A 99 -4.24 10.68 4.24
CA GLY A 99 -5.60 10.11 4.27
C GLY A 99 -5.62 8.63 3.88
N PRO A 100 -6.44 8.20 2.89
CA PRO A 100 -6.49 6.81 2.44
C PRO A 100 -5.17 6.27 1.86
N GLY A 101 -4.25 7.15 1.45
CA GLY A 101 -2.91 6.79 0.95
C GLY A 101 -1.93 6.45 2.08
N TYR A 102 -2.17 6.89 3.32
CA TYR A 102 -1.24 6.62 4.41
C TYR A 102 -1.17 5.12 4.80
N PRO A 103 -2.28 4.39 4.95
CA PRO A 103 -2.22 2.93 5.13
C PRO A 103 -1.52 2.20 3.97
N VAL A 104 -1.66 2.69 2.74
CA VAL A 104 -0.89 2.16 1.58
C VAL A 104 0.60 2.40 1.77
N ALA A 105 0.99 3.59 2.22
CA ALA A 105 2.38 3.91 2.51
C ALA A 105 2.97 2.98 3.59
N GLN A 106 2.21 2.71 4.67
CA GLN A 106 2.61 1.79 5.73
C GLN A 106 2.84 0.37 5.20
N GLU A 107 1.93 -0.13 4.39
CA GLU A 107 2.02 -1.46 3.80
C GLU A 107 3.21 -1.57 2.84
N ILE A 108 3.42 -0.58 1.98
CA ILE A 108 4.52 -0.59 1.01
C ILE A 108 5.88 -0.42 1.70
N ALA A 109 5.98 0.43 2.72
CA ALA A 109 7.20 0.53 3.53
C ALA A 109 7.52 -0.80 4.23
N LEU A 110 6.49 -1.53 4.72
CA LEU A 110 6.66 -2.86 5.27
C LEU A 110 7.19 -3.83 4.21
N LYS A 111 6.63 -3.86 3.02
CA LYS A 111 7.08 -4.74 1.92
C LYS A 111 8.52 -4.45 1.52
N PHE A 112 8.95 -3.19 1.41
CA PHE A 112 10.34 -2.84 1.16
C PHE A 112 11.30 -3.37 2.24
N LYS A 113 10.89 -3.35 3.50
CA LYS A 113 11.67 -3.95 4.61
C LYS A 113 11.74 -5.46 4.48
N GLU A 114 10.59 -6.11 4.32
CA GLU A 114 10.47 -7.58 4.31
C GLU A 114 11.20 -8.21 3.14
N THR A 115 11.02 -7.68 1.93
CA THR A 115 11.44 -8.32 0.68
C THR A 115 12.72 -7.71 0.10
N CYS A 116 12.87 -6.38 0.13
CA CYS A 116 14.01 -5.68 -0.48
C CYS A 116 15.17 -5.45 0.50
N GLY A 117 14.93 -5.53 1.82
CA GLY A 117 15.93 -5.21 2.85
C GLY A 117 16.36 -3.74 2.79
N ILE A 118 15.43 -2.85 2.46
CA ILE A 118 15.59 -1.40 2.52
C ILE A 118 15.03 -0.92 3.85
N HIS A 119 15.73 -0.03 4.55
CA HIS A 119 15.17 0.67 5.70
C HIS A 119 14.12 1.65 5.19
N ALA A 120 12.86 1.23 5.22
CA ALA A 120 11.74 2.00 4.72
C ALA A 120 10.82 2.45 5.87
N GLU A 121 10.43 3.72 5.86
CA GLU A 121 9.52 4.31 6.83
C GLU A 121 8.34 4.95 6.13
N ALA A 122 7.13 4.67 6.63
CA ALA A 122 5.92 5.34 6.17
C ALA A 122 5.66 6.60 6.99
N ILE A 123 5.41 7.71 6.32
CA ILE A 123 5.13 8.98 6.98
C ILE A 123 3.93 9.68 6.34
N SER A 124 3.15 10.37 7.16
CA SER A 124 2.14 11.31 6.65
C SER A 124 2.81 12.61 6.21
N SER A 125 2.41 13.17 5.06
CA SER A 125 2.90 14.48 4.62
C SER A 125 2.72 15.58 5.69
N ALA A 126 1.69 15.47 6.52
CA ALA A 126 1.45 16.41 7.63
C ALA A 126 2.53 16.36 8.72
N GLU A 127 3.10 15.17 8.96
CA GLU A 127 4.07 14.97 10.05
C GLU A 127 5.52 15.22 9.59
N LEU A 128 5.75 15.35 8.28
CA LEU A 128 7.09 15.45 7.70
C LEU A 128 7.93 16.56 8.33
N LYS A 129 7.34 17.76 8.51
CA LYS A 129 8.01 18.95 9.05
C LYS A 129 8.16 18.95 10.59
N HIS A 130 7.61 17.94 11.27
CA HIS A 130 7.67 17.82 12.73
C HIS A 130 8.84 16.95 13.22
N GLY A 131 9.93 16.87 12.44
CA GLY A 131 11.16 16.17 12.80
C GLY A 131 11.73 15.29 11.70
N PRO A 132 10.96 14.38 11.06
CA PRO A 132 11.49 13.44 10.07
C PRO A 132 12.27 14.08 8.91
N MET A 133 11.97 15.31 8.58
CA MET A 133 12.67 16.08 7.55
C MET A 133 14.16 16.28 7.84
N GLU A 134 14.58 16.32 9.10
CA GLU A 134 15.99 16.39 9.50
C GLU A 134 16.82 15.16 9.07
N LEU A 135 16.13 14.05 8.73
CA LEU A 135 16.77 12.83 8.24
C LEU A 135 16.92 12.82 6.71
N MET A 136 16.40 13.83 6.01
CA MET A 136 16.32 13.85 4.55
C MET A 136 17.40 14.71 3.94
N ASP A 137 18.18 14.11 3.05
CA ASP A 137 19.25 14.77 2.27
C ASP A 137 19.29 14.22 0.83
N ALA A 138 20.29 14.62 0.04
CA ALA A 138 20.45 14.17 -1.35
C ALA A 138 20.68 12.65 -1.51
N ARG A 139 20.92 11.91 -0.43
CA ARG A 139 21.08 10.45 -0.43
C ARG A 139 19.76 9.75 -0.07
N THR A 140 18.77 10.51 0.39
CA THR A 140 17.47 10.00 0.78
C THR A 140 16.58 9.78 -0.44
N HIS A 141 15.88 8.65 -0.46
CA HIS A 141 14.85 8.36 -1.45
C HIS A 141 13.46 8.55 -0.81
N ALA A 142 12.54 9.12 -1.57
CA ALA A 142 11.15 9.27 -1.16
C ALA A 142 10.22 8.78 -2.27
N LEU A 143 9.26 7.93 -1.92
CA LEU A 143 8.15 7.53 -2.77
C LEU A 143 6.89 8.23 -2.26
N VAL A 144 6.39 9.20 -3.01
CA VAL A 144 5.19 9.97 -2.67
C VAL A 144 3.97 9.36 -3.34
N LEU A 145 2.98 8.98 -2.55
CA LEU A 145 1.74 8.35 -3.02
C LEU A 145 0.64 9.40 -3.21
N ALA A 146 0.68 10.11 -4.34
CA ALA A 146 -0.29 11.15 -4.70
C ALA A 146 -1.57 10.50 -5.28
N LEU A 147 -2.33 9.83 -4.40
CA LEU A 147 -3.60 9.21 -4.78
C LEU A 147 -4.64 10.30 -5.07
N ALA A 148 -5.39 10.13 -6.17
CA ALA A 148 -6.45 11.08 -6.52
C ALA A 148 -7.50 11.19 -5.42
N GLY A 149 -7.89 12.43 -5.09
CA GLY A 149 -8.85 12.74 -4.05
C GLY A 149 -8.34 13.76 -3.04
N PRO A 150 -8.98 13.85 -1.86
CA PRO A 150 -8.55 14.77 -0.82
C PRO A 150 -7.10 14.52 -0.39
N GLY A 151 -6.24 15.55 -0.48
CA GLY A 151 -4.82 15.47 -0.12
C GLY A 151 -3.86 15.25 -1.29
N GLU A 152 -4.33 15.01 -2.53
CA GLU A 152 -3.47 14.85 -3.71
C GLU A 152 -2.60 16.09 -3.96
N ALA A 153 -3.23 17.28 -3.98
CA ALA A 153 -2.51 18.54 -4.21
C ALA A 153 -1.42 18.78 -3.16
N GLU A 154 -1.73 18.53 -1.89
CA GLU A 154 -0.76 18.66 -0.79
C GLU A 154 0.42 17.69 -0.94
N LEU A 155 0.17 16.47 -1.42
CA LEU A 155 1.24 15.49 -1.67
C LEU A 155 2.12 15.89 -2.85
N LEU A 156 1.55 16.49 -3.91
CA LEU A 156 2.33 17.02 -5.03
C LEU A 156 3.17 18.23 -4.61
N GLU A 157 2.64 19.12 -3.78
CA GLU A 157 3.41 20.23 -3.17
C GLU A 157 4.53 19.69 -2.28
N CYS A 158 4.25 18.68 -1.46
CA CYS A 158 5.25 17.99 -0.66
C CYS A 158 6.37 17.40 -1.52
N ALA A 159 6.03 16.72 -2.61
CA ALA A 159 7.02 16.16 -3.54
C ALA A 159 7.88 17.24 -4.19
N ALA A 160 7.29 18.36 -4.61
CA ALA A 160 8.00 19.49 -5.19
C ALA A 160 8.96 20.13 -4.18
N PHE A 161 8.50 20.30 -2.94
CA PHE A 161 9.31 20.83 -1.85
C PHE A 161 10.53 19.93 -1.57
N LEU A 162 10.34 18.61 -1.41
CA LEU A 162 11.41 17.65 -1.18
C LEU A 162 12.43 17.59 -2.34
N LYS A 163 11.95 17.69 -3.59
CA LYS A 163 12.84 17.82 -4.76
C LYS A 163 13.69 19.08 -4.68
N GLY A 164 13.11 20.20 -4.20
CA GLY A 164 13.85 21.45 -3.98
C GLY A 164 14.95 21.34 -2.90
N GLU A 165 14.75 20.49 -1.90
CA GLU A 165 15.74 20.17 -0.86
C GLU A 165 16.77 19.12 -1.32
N GLY A 166 16.70 18.66 -2.57
CA GLY A 166 17.66 17.71 -3.15
C GLY A 166 17.32 16.23 -2.88
N VAL A 167 16.22 15.91 -2.23
CA VAL A 167 15.77 14.53 -1.99
C VAL A 167 15.44 13.83 -3.33
N GLN A 168 15.78 12.55 -3.46
CA GLN A 168 15.47 11.75 -4.65
C GLN A 168 14.02 11.27 -4.62
N VAL A 169 13.10 12.09 -5.15
CA VAL A 169 11.65 11.86 -5.07
C VAL A 169 11.13 11.14 -6.31
N GLN A 170 10.36 10.08 -6.09
CA GLN A 170 9.52 9.40 -7.09
C GLN A 170 8.05 9.57 -6.69
N ILE A 171 7.19 9.80 -7.67
CA ILE A 171 5.76 10.02 -7.45
C ILE A 171 4.96 8.88 -8.07
N ALA A 172 4.15 8.21 -7.27
CA ALA A 172 3.10 7.30 -7.74
C ALA A 172 1.74 8.02 -7.64
N GLY A 173 1.06 8.23 -8.75
CA GLY A 173 -0.18 8.99 -8.78
C GLY A 173 -0.90 8.89 -10.11
N THR A 174 -2.08 9.52 -10.19
CA THR A 174 -2.86 9.61 -11.43
C THR A 174 -2.53 10.85 -12.27
N HIS A 175 -1.73 11.76 -11.74
CA HIS A 175 -1.30 12.98 -12.41
C HIS A 175 -0.27 12.68 -13.51
N ILE A 176 -0.32 13.44 -14.63
CA ILE A 176 0.53 13.22 -15.81
C ILE A 176 2.05 13.28 -15.52
N SER A 177 2.44 13.99 -14.48
CA SER A 177 3.85 14.09 -14.05
C SER A 177 4.28 13.00 -13.06
N ALA A 178 3.44 12.01 -12.77
CA ALA A 178 3.82 10.92 -11.89
C ALA A 178 4.83 9.99 -12.60
N ASP A 179 5.83 9.55 -11.83
CA ASP A 179 6.85 8.60 -12.31
C ASP A 179 6.26 7.18 -12.46
N ILE A 180 5.20 6.88 -11.68
CA ILE A 180 4.38 5.68 -11.79
C ILE A 180 2.93 6.12 -12.00
N GLN A 181 2.38 5.82 -13.18
CA GLN A 181 0.99 6.17 -13.53
C GLN A 181 0.03 5.18 -12.88
N LEU A 182 -0.60 5.57 -11.77
CA LEU A 182 -1.60 4.73 -11.13
C LEU A 182 -2.91 4.68 -11.93
N VAL A 183 -3.54 3.52 -11.97
CA VAL A 183 -4.87 3.36 -12.56
C VAL A 183 -5.91 4.00 -11.63
N PRO A 184 -6.69 4.98 -12.11
CA PRO A 184 -7.72 5.60 -11.29
C PRO A 184 -8.86 4.61 -11.00
N ALA A 185 -9.27 4.53 -9.75
CA ALA A 185 -10.50 3.81 -9.38
C ALA A 185 -11.73 4.70 -9.54
N SER A 186 -12.91 4.11 -9.70
CA SER A 186 -14.17 4.86 -9.86
C SER A 186 -14.62 5.59 -8.58
N HIS A 187 -13.96 5.36 -7.46
CA HIS A 187 -14.17 6.08 -6.19
C HIS A 187 -12.84 6.22 -5.46
N PHE A 188 -12.59 7.41 -4.89
CA PHE A 188 -11.28 7.73 -4.29
C PHE A 188 -10.83 6.76 -3.18
N VAL A 189 -11.74 6.21 -2.38
CA VAL A 189 -11.43 5.20 -1.35
C VAL A 189 -10.86 3.92 -1.95
N LEU A 190 -11.25 3.57 -3.18
CA LEU A 190 -10.79 2.36 -3.87
C LEU A 190 -9.43 2.55 -4.57
N HIS A 191 -8.94 3.80 -4.68
CA HIS A 191 -7.58 4.07 -5.17
C HIS A 191 -6.51 3.33 -4.36
N SER A 192 -6.72 3.16 -3.05
CA SER A 192 -5.79 2.42 -2.19
C SER A 192 -5.58 0.98 -2.68
N ALA A 193 -6.64 0.29 -3.09
CA ALA A 193 -6.57 -1.08 -3.61
C ALA A 193 -5.83 -1.13 -4.96
N CYS A 194 -6.13 -0.19 -5.88
CA CYS A 194 -5.46 -0.08 -7.18
C CYS A 194 -3.97 0.28 -7.01
N ALA A 195 -3.65 1.21 -6.09
CA ALA A 195 -2.28 1.58 -5.79
C ALA A 195 -1.47 0.39 -5.25
N LEU A 196 -2.01 -0.40 -4.31
CA LEU A 196 -1.36 -1.62 -3.84
C LEU A 196 -1.13 -2.62 -4.98
N ALA A 197 -2.12 -2.81 -5.87
CA ALA A 197 -1.99 -3.70 -7.02
C ALA A 197 -0.88 -3.27 -8.00
N THR A 198 -0.60 -1.97 -8.11
CA THR A 198 0.53 -1.43 -8.88
C THR A 198 1.86 -1.52 -8.13
N LEU A 199 1.86 -1.25 -6.83
CA LEU A 199 3.09 -1.10 -6.06
C LEU A 199 3.68 -2.44 -5.61
N TYR A 200 2.90 -3.53 -5.50
CA TYR A 200 3.46 -4.85 -5.22
C TYR A 200 4.40 -5.37 -6.34
N PRO A 201 4.04 -5.28 -7.65
CA PRO A 201 4.99 -5.55 -8.73
C PRO A 201 6.26 -4.68 -8.66
N LEU A 202 6.14 -3.38 -8.37
CA LEU A 202 7.30 -2.51 -8.15
C LEU A 202 8.23 -3.06 -7.07
N VAL A 203 7.68 -3.47 -5.92
CA VAL A 203 8.47 -4.02 -4.80
C VAL A 203 9.13 -5.33 -5.20
N ASP A 204 8.44 -6.20 -5.95
CA ASP A 204 9.00 -7.44 -6.49
C ASP A 204 10.20 -7.16 -7.42
N ASP A 205 10.06 -6.22 -8.35
CA ASP A 205 11.13 -5.81 -9.25
C ASP A 205 12.34 -5.27 -8.47
N VAL A 206 12.11 -4.39 -7.48
CA VAL A 206 13.18 -3.88 -6.61
C VAL A 206 13.87 -5.02 -5.86
N ALA A 207 13.13 -5.98 -5.32
CA ALA A 207 13.72 -7.13 -4.62
C ALA A 207 14.62 -7.95 -5.56
N ARG A 208 14.16 -8.25 -6.78
CA ARG A 208 14.91 -8.98 -7.80
C ARG A 208 16.16 -8.22 -8.25
N LEU A 209 16.06 -6.92 -8.50
CA LEU A 209 17.21 -6.06 -8.82
C LEU A 209 18.26 -6.07 -7.70
N ARG A 210 17.84 -6.22 -6.45
CA ARG A 210 18.69 -6.38 -5.27
C ARG A 210 19.13 -7.83 -5.02
N GLN A 211 18.87 -8.74 -5.96
CA GLN A 211 19.21 -10.18 -5.86
C GLN A 211 18.60 -10.85 -4.62
N ARG A 212 17.37 -10.45 -4.27
CA ARG A 212 16.60 -11.04 -3.18
C ARG A 212 15.43 -11.85 -3.72
N ASN A 213 15.02 -12.89 -2.99
CA ASN A 213 13.79 -13.62 -3.28
C ASN A 213 12.65 -13.00 -2.45
N PRO A 214 11.68 -12.30 -3.07
CA PRO A 214 10.58 -11.68 -2.35
C PRO A 214 9.62 -12.68 -1.72
N ASP A 215 9.50 -13.90 -2.28
CA ASP A 215 8.60 -14.93 -1.78
C ASP A 215 9.14 -15.65 -0.54
N ALA A 216 10.47 -15.70 -0.40
CA ALA A 216 11.16 -16.40 0.69
C ALA A 216 12.31 -15.55 1.28
N PRO A 217 12.00 -14.49 2.03
CA PRO A 217 13.01 -13.68 2.71
C PRO A 217 13.79 -14.51 3.73
N LYS A 218 15.10 -14.26 3.83
CA LYS A 218 16.01 -15.13 4.62
C LYS A 218 15.81 -15.07 6.15
N ARG A 219 15.21 -14.00 6.68
CA ARG A 219 15.19 -13.71 8.13
C ARG A 219 13.81 -13.71 8.77
N ILE A 220 12.76 -13.87 7.98
CA ILE A 220 11.37 -13.91 8.44
C ILE A 220 10.70 -15.18 7.92
N GLN A 221 9.70 -15.67 8.66
CA GLN A 221 8.95 -16.86 8.34
C GLN A 221 7.48 -16.55 8.17
N LYS A 222 6.75 -17.40 7.42
CA LYS A 222 5.31 -17.24 7.17
C LYS A 222 4.48 -17.19 8.45
N VAL A 223 4.84 -17.99 9.44
CA VAL A 223 4.23 -18.01 10.76
C VAL A 223 5.27 -17.58 11.77
N THR A 224 5.02 -16.45 12.44
CA THR A 224 5.91 -15.95 13.49
C THR A 224 5.42 -16.48 14.83
N HIS A 225 6.31 -17.20 15.54
CA HIS A 225 6.11 -17.51 16.94
C HIS A 225 6.73 -16.39 17.78
N THR A 226 5.90 -15.63 18.48
CA THR A 226 6.38 -14.65 19.45
C THR A 226 6.84 -15.39 20.71
N LEU A 227 8.00 -15.01 21.24
CA LEU A 227 8.56 -15.50 22.49
C LEU A 227 7.74 -15.01 23.69
#